data_753c3b00ac4192b8e44c811fa6a847ea
#
_entry.id   753c3b00ac4192b8e44c811fa6a847ea
#
_cell.length_a   1.000
_cell.length_b   1.000
_cell.length_c   1.000
_cell.angle_alpha   90.00
_cell.angle_beta   90.00
_cell.angle_gamma   90.00
#
_symmetry.space_group_name_H-M   'P 1'
#
loop_
_entity.id
_entity.type
_entity.pdbx_description
1 polymer ?
#
loop_
_entity_poly.entity_id
_entity_poly.type
_entity_poly.pdbx_seq_one_letter_code
_entity_poly.pdbx_strand_id
1 'polypeptide(L)'
;VFQRTANFSVPAVNRPLTKQQEEAYKREYRLHREEALRTPFGIGGHPPPQKYAHEDTEEARSESFEKKWHTGGNISFLYAYKDLLTNQQANETACAFVRDKIRQTVKNPEVAQWLMPDDHPIGTKRLCLDTGYYETFNRDNVTLVNIRKDPISEMTATGIRTARNTYELDAVIFATGYDAMTGAMLDIDIRIAGGESLQDKWAAGPRTYLGLVTAGFPNLLIITGPGSPSVKANMIAAIEQHVDWIRDLMAYVQAGGYQQVDADTEAEEKWVAHVNQVADSTLYPLANSWYLGANIPGKPRVFMPYVAGLDKYRAICDDVAANAYRGLTLAKSAS
;
A
#
# COMPACT_ATOMS: atom_id res chain seq x y z
N VAL A 1 -15.34 -16.43 11.86
CA VAL A 1 -14.21 -15.54 11.51
C VAL A 1 -13.39 -15.29 12.76
N PHE A 2 -12.11 -15.66 12.76
CA PHE A 2 -11.18 -15.40 13.86
C PHE A 2 -10.41 -14.12 13.53
N GLN A 3 -10.72 -13.02 14.22
CA GLN A 3 -10.17 -11.69 13.92
C GLN A 3 -9.26 -11.20 15.03
N ARG A 4 -8.02 -10.83 14.67
CA ARG A 4 -7.06 -10.19 15.58
C ARG A 4 -7.27 -8.66 15.66
N THR A 5 -7.47 -8.03 14.50
CA THR A 5 -7.56 -6.57 14.38
C THR A 5 -8.59 -6.23 13.31
N ALA A 6 -9.52 -5.34 13.64
CA ALA A 6 -10.45 -4.80 12.66
C ALA A 6 -9.71 -3.90 11.64
N ASN A 7 -10.25 -3.79 10.43
CA ASN A 7 -9.79 -2.82 9.44
C ASN A 7 -10.98 -2.06 8.87
N PHE A 8 -10.73 -0.82 8.45
CA PHE A 8 -11.74 -0.03 7.77
C PHE A 8 -12.06 -0.61 6.40
N SER A 9 -13.33 -0.62 6.06
CA SER A 9 -13.84 -0.97 4.74
C SER A 9 -14.87 0.06 4.29
N VAL A 10 -14.92 0.32 2.99
CA VAL A 10 -15.91 1.21 2.36
C VAL A 10 -16.55 0.50 1.17
N PRO A 11 -17.76 0.90 0.75
CA PRO A 11 -18.47 0.22 -0.33
C PRO A 11 -17.69 0.20 -1.64
N ALA A 12 -17.63 -0.95 -2.30
CA ALA A 12 -17.08 -1.11 -3.64
C ALA A 12 -17.97 -0.48 -4.72
N VAL A 13 -19.29 -0.59 -4.55
CA VAL A 13 -20.33 -0.14 -5.50
C VAL A 13 -20.06 -0.65 -6.92
N ASN A 14 -19.68 -1.93 -7.03
CA ASN A 14 -19.47 -2.56 -8.32
C ASN A 14 -20.78 -2.69 -9.09
N ARG A 15 -20.75 -2.30 -10.36
CA ARG A 15 -21.89 -2.44 -11.29
C ARG A 15 -21.38 -2.77 -12.69
N PRO A 16 -22.18 -3.51 -13.50
CA PRO A 16 -21.85 -3.75 -14.89
C PRO A 16 -21.73 -2.43 -15.67
N LEU A 17 -20.77 -2.35 -16.56
CA LEU A 17 -20.70 -1.28 -17.53
C LEU A 17 -21.77 -1.49 -18.61
N THR A 18 -22.39 -0.42 -19.09
CA THR A 18 -23.17 -0.48 -20.31
C THR A 18 -22.24 -0.68 -21.51
N LYS A 19 -22.75 -1.28 -22.57
CA LYS A 19 -21.98 -1.47 -23.82
C LYS A 19 -21.41 -0.13 -24.35
N GLN A 20 -22.21 0.94 -24.27
CA GLN A 20 -21.78 2.28 -24.67
C GLN A 20 -20.60 2.80 -23.82
N GLN A 21 -20.64 2.60 -22.48
CA GLN A 21 -19.53 2.98 -21.59
C GLN A 21 -18.28 2.16 -21.87
N GLU A 22 -18.41 0.86 -22.10
CA GLU A 22 -17.29 -0.01 -22.45
C GLU A 22 -16.63 0.41 -23.77
N GLU A 23 -17.41 0.68 -24.80
CA GLU A 23 -16.93 1.15 -26.10
C GLU A 23 -16.27 2.53 -26.02
N ALA A 24 -16.84 3.45 -25.24
CA ALA A 24 -16.23 4.77 -25.00
C ALA A 24 -14.87 4.63 -24.30
N TYR A 25 -14.80 3.82 -23.24
CA TYR A 25 -13.56 3.58 -22.51
C TYR A 25 -12.47 2.94 -23.37
N LYS A 26 -12.82 1.95 -24.20
CA LYS A 26 -11.89 1.31 -25.14
C LYS A 26 -11.35 2.30 -26.18
N ARG A 27 -12.22 3.17 -26.70
CA ARG A 27 -11.83 4.19 -27.69
C ARG A 27 -10.85 5.22 -27.10
N GLU A 28 -11.04 5.59 -25.84
CA GLU A 28 -10.27 6.61 -25.14
C GLU A 28 -9.17 6.02 -24.23
N TYR A 29 -8.89 4.73 -24.33
CA TYR A 29 -8.00 3.98 -23.45
C TYR A 29 -6.63 4.66 -23.26
N ARG A 30 -6.02 5.17 -24.34
CA ARG A 30 -4.71 5.85 -24.27
C ARG A 30 -4.77 7.13 -23.42
N LEU A 31 -5.82 7.91 -23.58
CA LEU A 31 -6.03 9.14 -22.81
C LEU A 31 -6.22 8.83 -21.32
N HIS A 32 -7.05 7.84 -21.00
CA HIS A 32 -7.26 7.38 -19.63
C HIS A 32 -5.96 6.88 -18.98
N ARG A 33 -5.13 6.17 -19.74
CA ARG A 33 -3.83 5.70 -19.26
C ARG A 33 -2.87 6.86 -18.99
N GLU A 34 -2.75 7.82 -19.92
CA GLU A 34 -1.92 8.99 -19.73
C GLU A 34 -2.36 9.85 -18.55
N GLU A 35 -3.67 10.03 -18.38
CA GLU A 35 -4.25 10.70 -17.21
C GLU A 35 -3.85 9.95 -15.92
N ALA A 36 -4.05 8.66 -15.87
CA ALA A 36 -3.72 7.83 -14.71
C ALA A 36 -2.26 7.99 -14.28
N LEU A 37 -1.31 7.98 -15.22
CA LEU A 37 0.12 8.15 -14.94
C LEU A 37 0.50 9.54 -14.40
N ARG A 38 -0.39 10.52 -14.50
CA ARG A 38 -0.22 11.88 -13.96
C ARG A 38 -0.89 12.08 -12.59
N THR A 39 -1.49 11.03 -12.04
CA THR A 39 -2.16 11.08 -10.74
C THR A 39 -1.32 10.42 -9.65
N PRO A 40 -1.48 10.82 -8.38
CA PRO A 40 -0.72 10.22 -7.27
C PRO A 40 -0.92 8.72 -7.10
N PHE A 41 -2.12 8.21 -7.45
CA PHE A 41 -2.44 6.79 -7.31
C PHE A 41 -2.29 5.96 -8.60
N GLY A 42 -1.89 6.57 -9.70
CA GLY A 42 -1.85 5.86 -10.99
C GLY A 42 -3.22 5.40 -11.48
N ILE A 43 -4.29 6.11 -11.10
CA ILE A 43 -5.68 5.84 -11.47
C ILE A 43 -6.34 7.17 -11.84
N GLY A 44 -6.88 7.26 -13.07
CA GLY A 44 -7.63 8.43 -13.54
C GLY A 44 -9.05 8.51 -12.98
N GLY A 45 -9.78 9.57 -13.34
CA GLY A 45 -11.20 9.75 -13.01
C GLY A 45 -11.48 10.18 -11.57
N HIS A 46 -10.47 10.49 -10.78
CA HIS A 46 -10.60 10.97 -9.40
C HIS A 46 -10.00 12.37 -9.26
N PRO A 47 -10.80 13.43 -9.43
CA PRO A 47 -10.28 14.80 -9.25
C PRO A 47 -9.78 14.97 -7.81
N PRO A 48 -8.66 15.70 -7.63
CA PRO A 48 -8.12 15.94 -6.30
C PRO A 48 -9.11 16.73 -5.43
N PRO A 49 -9.13 16.48 -4.12
CA PRO A 49 -10.00 17.21 -3.19
C PRO A 49 -9.66 18.70 -3.18
N GLN A 50 -10.67 19.55 -3.00
CA GLN A 50 -10.51 21.01 -3.07
C GLN A 50 -10.41 21.66 -1.68
N LYS A 51 -11.01 21.03 -0.64
CA LYS A 51 -11.13 21.57 0.71
C LYS A 51 -10.32 20.79 1.73
N TYR A 52 -9.95 21.45 2.82
CA TYR A 52 -9.54 20.84 4.07
C TYR A 52 -10.79 20.52 4.92
N ALA A 53 -10.70 19.50 5.79
CA ALA A 53 -11.85 19.07 6.57
C ALA A 53 -12.38 20.16 7.55
N HIS A 54 -11.50 21.03 8.03
CA HIS A 54 -11.89 22.11 8.95
C HIS A 54 -12.64 23.27 8.26
N GLU A 55 -12.64 23.35 6.92
CA GLU A 55 -13.35 24.38 6.16
C GLU A 55 -14.86 24.12 6.08
N ASP A 56 -15.29 22.89 6.42
CA ASP A 56 -16.71 22.52 6.42
C ASP A 56 -17.22 22.38 7.88
N THR A 57 -18.52 22.62 8.08
CA THR A 57 -19.19 22.29 9.34
C THR A 57 -19.31 20.78 9.52
N GLU A 58 -19.70 20.30 10.70
CA GLU A 58 -19.89 18.87 10.95
C GLU A 58 -20.94 18.27 10.02
N GLU A 59 -22.05 18.98 9.80
CA GLU A 59 -23.12 18.57 8.89
C GLU A 59 -22.61 18.46 7.45
N ALA A 60 -21.89 19.47 6.96
CA ALA A 60 -21.34 19.48 5.60
C ALA A 60 -20.28 18.39 5.40
N ARG A 61 -19.47 18.08 6.44
CA ARG A 61 -18.54 16.95 6.40
C ARG A 61 -19.29 15.61 6.33
N SER A 62 -20.35 15.46 7.13
CA SER A 62 -21.18 14.26 7.13
C SER A 62 -21.80 14.04 5.73
N GLU A 63 -22.36 15.08 5.12
CA GLU A 63 -22.91 15.02 3.75
C GLU A 63 -21.84 14.66 2.70
N SER A 64 -20.64 15.23 2.84
CA SER A 64 -19.51 14.92 1.96
C SER A 64 -19.11 13.44 2.06
N PHE A 65 -18.95 12.91 3.29
CA PHE A 65 -18.65 11.51 3.49
C PHE A 65 -19.77 10.60 3.02
N GLU A 66 -21.03 10.96 3.25
CA GLU A 66 -22.20 10.20 2.78
C GLU A 66 -22.23 10.10 1.25
N LYS A 67 -21.98 11.22 0.56
CA LYS A 67 -21.86 11.23 -0.90
C LYS A 67 -20.75 10.30 -1.39
N LYS A 68 -19.56 10.33 -0.74
CA LYS A 68 -18.43 9.46 -1.07
C LYS A 68 -18.70 7.99 -0.77
N TRP A 69 -19.41 7.72 0.32
CA TRP A 69 -19.86 6.38 0.69
C TRP A 69 -20.75 5.77 -0.39
N HIS A 70 -21.73 6.52 -0.89
CA HIS A 70 -22.61 6.08 -1.96
C HIS A 70 -21.93 5.99 -3.33
N THR A 71 -20.95 6.84 -3.58
CA THR A 71 -20.14 6.75 -4.82
C THR A 71 -19.29 5.48 -4.83
N GLY A 72 -18.80 5.08 -3.66
CA GLY A 72 -17.92 3.93 -3.48
C GLY A 72 -16.46 4.21 -3.87
N GLY A 73 -15.62 3.24 -3.55
CA GLY A 73 -14.20 3.29 -3.86
C GLY A 73 -13.34 3.97 -2.80
N ASN A 74 -12.20 3.35 -2.50
CA ASN A 74 -11.28 3.81 -1.46
C ASN A 74 -10.65 5.18 -1.77
N ILE A 75 -10.22 5.41 -3.02
CA ILE A 75 -9.65 6.70 -3.44
C ILE A 75 -10.73 7.78 -3.37
N SER A 76 -11.95 7.50 -3.86
CA SER A 76 -13.07 8.41 -3.78
C SER A 76 -13.34 8.85 -2.35
N PHE A 77 -13.34 7.93 -1.38
CA PHE A 77 -13.57 8.21 0.03
C PHE A 77 -12.43 9.02 0.64
N LEU A 78 -11.17 8.61 0.43
CA LEU A 78 -10.00 9.32 0.94
C LEU A 78 -9.82 10.71 0.30
N TYR A 79 -10.40 10.93 -0.87
CA TYR A 79 -10.44 12.24 -1.54
C TYR A 79 -11.65 13.11 -1.15
N ALA A 80 -12.30 12.82 -0.04
CA ALA A 80 -13.31 13.73 0.51
C ALA A 80 -12.67 15.06 0.91
N TYR A 81 -11.45 15.01 1.49
CA TYR A 81 -10.70 16.20 1.91
C TYR A 81 -9.21 16.05 1.65
N LYS A 82 -8.49 17.20 1.54
CA LYS A 82 -7.04 17.26 1.24
C LYS A 82 -6.17 16.63 2.32
N ASP A 83 -6.62 16.66 3.57
CA ASP A 83 -5.83 16.41 4.77
C ASP A 83 -6.18 15.14 5.53
N LEU A 84 -7.02 14.25 4.96
CA LEU A 84 -7.39 13.01 5.65
C LEU A 84 -6.20 12.10 5.97
N LEU A 85 -5.13 12.14 5.20
CA LEU A 85 -3.94 11.31 5.42
C LEU A 85 -2.78 12.07 6.08
N THR A 86 -2.96 13.35 6.42
CA THR A 86 -1.90 14.22 6.97
C THR A 86 -2.31 14.93 8.25
N ASN A 87 -3.59 15.00 8.55
CA ASN A 87 -4.13 15.67 9.75
C ASN A 87 -4.97 14.68 10.57
N GLN A 88 -4.55 14.42 11.81
CA GLN A 88 -5.20 13.44 12.67
C GLN A 88 -6.64 13.83 13.04
N GLN A 89 -6.93 15.11 13.24
CA GLN A 89 -8.30 15.57 13.55
C GLN A 89 -9.23 15.38 12.35
N ALA A 90 -8.77 15.74 11.16
CA ALA A 90 -9.50 15.51 9.93
C ALA A 90 -9.76 14.01 9.71
N ASN A 91 -8.73 13.17 9.91
CA ASN A 91 -8.84 11.72 9.78
C ASN A 91 -9.86 11.13 10.77
N GLU A 92 -9.86 11.58 12.02
CA GLU A 92 -10.79 11.08 13.03
C GLU A 92 -12.27 11.35 12.67
N THR A 93 -12.57 12.43 11.95
CA THR A 93 -13.95 12.65 11.46
C THR A 93 -14.38 11.58 10.46
N ALA A 94 -13.47 11.14 9.59
CA ALA A 94 -13.72 10.04 8.65
C ALA A 94 -13.79 8.68 9.37
N CYS A 95 -12.93 8.44 10.38
CA CYS A 95 -13.00 7.27 11.24
C CYS A 95 -14.33 7.16 11.96
N ALA A 96 -14.79 8.25 12.59
CA ALA A 96 -16.07 8.31 13.29
C ALA A 96 -17.22 7.99 12.34
N PHE A 97 -17.24 8.60 11.16
CA PHE A 97 -18.25 8.33 10.14
C PHE A 97 -18.33 6.83 9.76
N VAL A 98 -17.19 6.20 9.48
CA VAL A 98 -17.19 4.77 9.11
C VAL A 98 -17.59 3.88 10.30
N ARG A 99 -17.14 4.19 11.52
CA ARG A 99 -17.58 3.47 12.73
C ARG A 99 -19.08 3.58 12.94
N ASP A 100 -19.69 4.74 12.66
CA ASP A 100 -21.14 4.92 12.71
C ASP A 100 -21.87 4.06 11.65
N LYS A 101 -21.33 3.97 10.44
CA LYS A 101 -21.87 3.06 9.43
C LYS A 101 -21.82 1.60 9.88
N ILE A 102 -20.73 1.15 10.50
CA ILE A 102 -20.62 -0.20 11.06
C ILE A 102 -21.68 -0.42 12.14
N ARG A 103 -21.84 0.55 13.07
CA ARG A 103 -22.81 0.49 14.16
C ARG A 103 -24.27 0.44 13.65
N GLN A 104 -24.56 1.14 12.55
CA GLN A 104 -25.89 1.12 11.92
C GLN A 104 -26.15 -0.19 11.16
N THR A 105 -25.13 -0.83 10.63
CA THR A 105 -25.24 -2.02 9.79
C THR A 105 -25.29 -3.31 10.62
N VAL A 106 -24.45 -3.42 11.65
CA VAL A 106 -24.29 -4.65 12.44
C VAL A 106 -25.24 -4.62 13.63
N LYS A 107 -26.21 -5.55 13.67
CA LYS A 107 -27.29 -5.58 14.66
C LYS A 107 -26.83 -5.91 16.08
N ASN A 108 -25.83 -6.81 16.22
CA ASN A 108 -25.27 -7.15 17.53
C ASN A 108 -24.25 -6.08 17.94
N PRO A 109 -24.48 -5.32 19.05
CA PRO A 109 -23.63 -4.22 19.44
C PRO A 109 -22.21 -4.65 19.86
N GLU A 110 -22.04 -5.86 20.39
CA GLU A 110 -20.72 -6.38 20.75
C GLU A 110 -19.92 -6.74 19.49
N VAL A 111 -20.55 -7.39 18.51
CA VAL A 111 -19.94 -7.69 17.22
C VAL A 111 -19.60 -6.40 16.46
N ALA A 112 -20.51 -5.41 16.47
CA ALA A 112 -20.25 -4.09 15.89
C ALA A 112 -19.01 -3.45 16.52
N GLN A 113 -18.88 -3.49 17.83
CA GLN A 113 -17.71 -2.95 18.55
C GLN A 113 -16.41 -3.66 18.14
N TRP A 114 -16.43 -4.97 17.93
CA TRP A 114 -15.26 -5.72 17.50
C TRP A 114 -14.87 -5.46 16.04
N LEU A 115 -15.81 -5.05 15.21
CA LEU A 115 -15.59 -4.70 13.81
C LEU A 115 -15.16 -3.25 13.59
N MET A 116 -15.32 -2.37 14.60
CA MET A 116 -14.88 -0.98 14.52
C MET A 116 -13.37 -0.87 14.78
N PRO A 117 -12.57 -0.39 13.80
CA PRO A 117 -11.14 -0.15 14.03
C PRO A 117 -10.90 0.99 15.01
N ASP A 118 -10.01 0.76 15.99
CA ASP A 118 -9.65 1.68 17.07
C ASP A 118 -8.14 1.91 17.21
N ASP A 119 -7.32 1.18 16.45
CA ASP A 119 -5.88 1.13 16.62
C ASP A 119 -5.08 1.83 15.51
N HIS A 120 -5.76 2.46 14.54
CA HIS A 120 -5.10 3.17 13.44
C HIS A 120 -6.02 4.19 12.75
N PRO A 121 -5.46 5.28 12.19
CA PRO A 121 -6.19 6.21 11.34
C PRO A 121 -6.67 5.54 10.04
N ILE A 122 -7.84 5.95 9.53
CA ILE A 122 -8.36 5.41 8.27
C ILE A 122 -7.41 5.72 7.10
N GLY A 123 -7.19 4.75 6.23
CA GLY A 123 -6.29 4.85 5.07
C GLY A 123 -4.82 4.58 5.37
N THR A 124 -4.39 4.50 6.63
CA THR A 124 -3.00 4.20 7.01
C THR A 124 -2.65 2.70 6.92
N LYS A 125 -3.66 1.84 6.94
CA LYS A 125 -3.63 0.48 6.37
C LYS A 125 -4.43 0.51 5.07
N ARG A 126 -4.26 -0.49 4.19
CA ARG A 126 -5.03 -0.55 2.94
C ARG A 126 -6.51 -0.46 3.26
N LEU A 127 -7.18 0.62 2.84
CA LEU A 127 -8.63 0.77 2.96
C LEU A 127 -9.29 -0.24 2.04
N CYS A 128 -9.99 -1.20 2.64
CA CYS A 128 -10.63 -2.29 1.92
C CYS A 128 -11.90 -1.81 1.21
N LEU A 129 -12.24 -2.49 0.11
CA LEU A 129 -13.53 -2.35 -0.55
C LEU A 129 -14.36 -3.58 -0.24
N ASP A 130 -15.63 -3.39 0.09
CA ASP A 130 -16.52 -4.49 0.40
C ASP A 130 -17.84 -4.43 -0.39
N THR A 131 -18.51 -5.58 -0.41
CA THR A 131 -19.86 -5.74 -0.91
C THR A 131 -20.60 -6.63 0.08
N GLY A 132 -21.14 -6.01 1.14
CA GLY A 132 -21.90 -6.71 2.17
C GLY A 132 -21.04 -7.41 3.24
N TYR A 133 -19.81 -6.94 3.51
CA TYR A 133 -18.95 -7.51 4.54
C TYR A 133 -19.58 -7.38 5.94
N TYR A 134 -20.01 -6.19 6.31
CA TYR A 134 -20.58 -5.94 7.64
C TYR A 134 -21.95 -6.60 7.80
N GLU A 135 -22.78 -6.60 6.76
CA GLU A 135 -24.10 -7.26 6.73
C GLU A 135 -23.96 -8.77 6.95
N THR A 136 -22.86 -9.38 6.53
CA THR A 136 -22.59 -10.81 6.69
C THR A 136 -22.62 -11.23 8.16
N PHE A 137 -22.21 -10.37 9.09
CA PHE A 137 -22.20 -10.64 10.53
C PHE A 137 -23.60 -10.59 11.18
N ASN A 138 -24.63 -10.25 10.42
CA ASN A 138 -26.04 -10.35 10.86
C ASN A 138 -26.68 -11.71 10.56
N ARG A 139 -25.92 -12.63 9.91
CA ARG A 139 -26.42 -13.98 9.56
C ARG A 139 -26.19 -14.91 10.75
N ASP A 140 -27.18 -15.77 11.04
CA ASP A 140 -27.14 -16.73 12.16
C ASP A 140 -26.00 -17.76 12.04
N ASN A 141 -25.55 -18.03 10.81
CA ASN A 141 -24.46 -18.96 10.53
C ASN A 141 -23.06 -18.31 10.45
N VAL A 142 -22.91 -17.04 10.85
CA VAL A 142 -21.64 -16.32 10.87
C VAL A 142 -21.29 -15.87 12.26
N THR A 143 -20.19 -16.36 12.79
CA THR A 143 -19.68 -16.01 14.12
C THR A 143 -18.37 -15.26 14.00
N LEU A 144 -18.25 -14.10 14.68
CA LEU A 144 -17.00 -13.38 14.87
C LEU A 144 -16.36 -13.76 16.20
N VAL A 145 -15.11 -14.16 16.17
CA VAL A 145 -14.31 -14.46 17.36
C VAL A 145 -13.17 -13.43 17.46
N ASN A 146 -13.20 -12.63 18.52
CA ASN A 146 -12.13 -11.67 18.79
C ASN A 146 -10.98 -12.38 19.50
N ILE A 147 -9.94 -12.79 18.74
CA ILE A 147 -8.81 -13.56 19.28
C ILE A 147 -7.86 -12.76 20.18
N ARG A 148 -8.06 -11.45 20.35
CA ARG A 148 -7.39 -10.68 21.42
C ARG A 148 -8.03 -10.93 22.78
N LYS A 149 -9.35 -11.17 22.82
CA LYS A 149 -10.11 -11.46 24.05
C LYS A 149 -10.23 -12.95 24.32
N ASP A 150 -10.22 -13.76 23.27
CA ASP A 150 -10.33 -15.21 23.33
C ASP A 150 -9.26 -15.86 22.41
N PRO A 151 -7.98 -15.88 22.85
CA PRO A 151 -6.86 -16.33 22.02
C PRO A 151 -7.00 -17.79 21.58
N ILE A 152 -6.55 -18.06 20.34
CA ILE A 152 -6.38 -19.43 19.85
C ILE A 152 -5.32 -20.11 20.70
N SER A 153 -5.64 -21.24 21.30
CA SER A 153 -4.73 -22.05 22.10
C SER A 153 -4.19 -23.25 21.34
N GLU A 154 -4.99 -23.83 20.43
CA GLU A 154 -4.64 -25.07 19.75
C GLU A 154 -5.40 -25.24 18.44
N MET A 155 -4.72 -25.79 17.43
CA MET A 155 -5.34 -26.38 16.26
C MET A 155 -5.59 -27.86 16.56
N THR A 156 -6.87 -28.28 16.63
CA THR A 156 -7.25 -29.66 16.89
C THR A 156 -7.44 -30.43 15.58
N ALA A 157 -7.60 -31.75 15.68
CA ALA A 157 -7.89 -32.60 14.50
C ALA A 157 -9.22 -32.24 13.81
N THR A 158 -10.16 -31.62 14.53
CA THR A 158 -11.52 -31.31 14.04
C THR A 158 -11.82 -29.81 14.03
N GLY A 159 -10.85 -28.93 14.32
CA GLY A 159 -11.11 -27.51 14.32
C GLY A 159 -10.13 -26.65 15.11
N ILE A 160 -10.65 -25.63 15.79
CA ILE A 160 -9.86 -24.64 16.53
C ILE A 160 -10.37 -24.58 17.97
N ARG A 161 -9.45 -24.64 18.94
CA ARG A 161 -9.70 -24.35 20.34
C ARG A 161 -9.17 -22.96 20.68
N THR A 162 -10.00 -22.17 21.32
CA THR A 162 -9.61 -20.91 21.97
C THR A 162 -9.53 -21.11 23.49
N ALA A 163 -9.17 -20.08 24.23
CA ALA A 163 -9.13 -20.14 25.69
C ALA A 163 -10.50 -20.47 26.31
N ARG A 164 -11.61 -20.13 25.62
CA ARG A 164 -12.98 -20.29 26.16
C ARG A 164 -13.83 -21.32 25.44
N ASN A 165 -13.59 -21.56 24.15
CA ASN A 165 -14.48 -22.34 23.30
C ASN A 165 -13.70 -23.31 22.39
N THR A 166 -14.39 -24.33 21.90
CA THR A 166 -13.94 -25.20 20.82
C THR A 166 -14.87 -25.04 19.62
N TYR A 167 -14.31 -24.83 18.45
CA TYR A 167 -15.04 -24.66 17.19
C TYR A 167 -14.72 -25.86 16.28
N GLU A 168 -15.72 -26.66 15.98
CA GLU A 168 -15.61 -27.72 15.00
C GLU A 168 -15.73 -27.14 13.59
N LEU A 169 -14.81 -27.50 12.71
CA LEU A 169 -14.67 -26.89 11.38
C LEU A 169 -14.29 -27.96 10.36
N ASP A 170 -14.89 -27.95 9.20
CA ASP A 170 -14.53 -28.79 8.05
C ASP A 170 -13.28 -28.25 7.32
N ALA A 171 -13.07 -26.93 7.37
CA ALA A 171 -11.95 -26.26 6.71
C ALA A 171 -11.50 -25.02 7.47
N VAL A 172 -10.20 -24.74 7.45
CA VAL A 172 -9.60 -23.52 7.99
C VAL A 172 -8.85 -22.79 6.88
N ILE A 173 -9.20 -21.51 6.68
CA ILE A 173 -8.51 -20.62 5.74
C ILE A 173 -7.59 -19.71 6.52
N PHE A 174 -6.27 -19.85 6.32
CA PHE A 174 -5.26 -18.98 6.89
C PHE A 174 -5.11 -17.72 6.05
N ALA A 175 -5.68 -16.61 6.51
CA ALA A 175 -5.52 -15.28 5.91
C ALA A 175 -4.56 -14.42 6.73
N THR A 176 -3.41 -14.99 7.13
CA THR A 176 -2.45 -14.40 8.06
C THR A 176 -1.53 -13.34 7.42
N GLY A 177 -1.59 -13.20 6.10
CA GLY A 177 -0.79 -12.24 5.33
C GLY A 177 0.55 -12.84 4.85
N TYR A 178 1.37 -11.97 4.28
CA TYR A 178 2.66 -12.32 3.69
C TYR A 178 3.76 -11.46 4.28
N ASP A 179 5.02 -11.86 4.15
CA ASP A 179 6.19 -11.01 4.31
C ASP A 179 6.31 -10.11 3.07
N ALA A 180 5.49 -9.04 3.06
CA ALA A 180 5.37 -8.13 1.96
C ALA A 180 6.64 -7.29 1.78
N MET A 181 6.82 -6.74 0.58
CA MET A 181 7.88 -5.81 0.16
C MET A 181 9.27 -6.43 0.04
N THR A 182 9.74 -7.18 1.01
CA THR A 182 11.12 -7.71 1.04
C THR A 182 11.19 -9.23 1.07
N GLY A 183 10.16 -9.92 1.55
CA GLY A 183 10.23 -11.37 1.77
C GLY A 183 10.66 -12.14 0.53
N ALA A 184 10.00 -11.94 -0.61
CA ALA A 184 10.34 -12.62 -1.85
C ALA A 184 11.79 -12.37 -2.34
N MET A 185 12.34 -11.17 -2.07
CA MET A 185 13.73 -10.84 -2.41
C MET A 185 14.73 -11.49 -1.44
N LEU A 186 14.38 -11.54 -0.16
CA LEU A 186 15.24 -12.10 0.88
C LEU A 186 15.21 -13.64 0.91
N ASP A 187 14.19 -14.26 0.34
CA ASP A 187 14.12 -15.72 0.15
C ASP A 187 15.05 -16.20 -0.98
N ILE A 188 15.55 -15.31 -1.81
CA ILE A 188 16.54 -15.60 -2.85
C ILE A 188 17.93 -15.30 -2.29
N ASP A 189 18.86 -16.25 -2.41
CA ASP A 189 20.26 -16.07 -1.99
C ASP A 189 21.01 -15.16 -2.99
N ILE A 190 20.76 -13.86 -2.93
CA ILE A 190 21.40 -12.85 -3.77
C ILE A 190 22.70 -12.40 -3.09
N ARG A 191 23.86 -12.65 -3.75
CA ARG A 191 25.19 -12.32 -3.24
C ARG A 191 26.01 -11.58 -4.25
N ILE A 192 26.90 -10.71 -3.76
CA ILE A 192 27.97 -10.10 -4.54
C ILE A 192 29.22 -10.97 -4.57
N ALA A 193 30.11 -10.68 -5.51
CA ALA A 193 31.44 -11.26 -5.54
C ALA A 193 32.22 -10.78 -4.30
N GLY A 194 32.39 -11.60 -3.30
CA GLY A 194 32.97 -11.24 -1.99
C GLY A 194 32.14 -11.73 -0.83
N GLY A 195 30.92 -12.23 -1.13
CA GLY A 195 30.13 -13.04 -0.21
C GLY A 195 29.06 -12.30 0.57
N GLU A 196 29.00 -10.97 0.57
CA GLU A 196 27.91 -10.23 1.22
C GLU A 196 26.57 -10.56 0.55
N SER A 197 25.55 -10.83 1.35
CA SER A 197 24.20 -11.11 0.87
C SER A 197 23.31 -9.87 0.92
N LEU A 198 22.29 -9.83 0.07
CA LEU A 198 21.25 -8.80 0.16
C LEU A 198 20.54 -8.86 1.51
N GLN A 199 20.42 -10.04 2.11
CA GLN A 199 19.85 -10.25 3.43
C GLN A 199 20.69 -9.56 4.51
N ASP A 200 22.04 -9.66 4.45
CA ASP A 200 22.95 -8.97 5.37
C ASP A 200 22.84 -7.45 5.22
N LYS A 201 22.88 -6.95 3.99
CA LYS A 201 22.72 -5.51 3.70
C LYS A 201 21.40 -4.95 4.20
N TRP A 202 20.31 -5.69 4.05
CA TRP A 202 18.96 -5.25 4.44
C TRP A 202 18.56 -5.68 5.85
N ALA A 203 19.47 -6.19 6.67
CA ALA A 203 19.17 -6.66 8.02
C ALA A 203 18.55 -5.58 8.93
N ALA A 204 18.95 -4.31 8.76
CA ALA A 204 18.36 -3.17 9.47
C ALA A 204 17.17 -2.50 8.74
N GLY A 205 16.75 -3.07 7.62
CA GLY A 205 15.72 -2.55 6.74
C GLY A 205 16.20 -2.38 5.30
N PRO A 206 15.30 -2.41 4.31
CA PRO A 206 15.68 -2.30 2.92
C PRO A 206 16.27 -0.93 2.58
N ARG A 207 17.29 -0.93 1.76
CA ARG A 207 17.98 0.26 1.26
C ARG A 207 18.07 0.17 -0.26
N THR A 208 17.55 1.15 -0.93
CA THR A 208 17.52 1.22 -2.40
C THR A 208 17.66 2.67 -2.85
N TYR A 209 18.12 2.86 -4.07
CA TYR A 209 17.96 4.12 -4.80
C TYR A 209 16.77 4.01 -5.74
N LEU A 210 15.80 4.92 -5.61
CA LEU A 210 14.52 4.95 -6.35
C LEU A 210 13.63 3.70 -6.16
N GLY A 211 14.00 2.73 -5.32
CA GLY A 211 13.32 1.43 -5.29
C GLY A 211 13.67 0.53 -6.46
N LEU A 212 14.67 0.88 -7.27
CA LEU A 212 15.04 0.21 -8.50
C LEU A 212 16.44 -0.41 -8.47
N VAL A 213 17.36 0.15 -7.67
CA VAL A 213 18.76 -0.28 -7.58
C VAL A 213 19.17 -0.28 -6.11
N THR A 214 20.12 -1.12 -5.71
CA THR A 214 20.69 -1.12 -4.35
C THR A 214 22.21 -1.07 -4.42
N ALA A 215 22.83 -0.18 -3.63
CA ALA A 215 24.26 0.05 -3.67
C ALA A 215 25.06 -1.18 -3.25
N GLY A 216 26.14 -1.48 -3.97
CA GLY A 216 26.98 -2.65 -3.74
C GLY A 216 26.46 -3.94 -4.38
N PHE A 217 25.34 -3.91 -5.08
CA PHE A 217 24.78 -5.04 -5.83
C PHE A 217 24.67 -4.70 -7.32
N PRO A 218 25.80 -4.62 -8.02
CA PRO A 218 25.83 -4.18 -9.39
C PRO A 218 24.98 -5.07 -10.31
N ASN A 219 24.30 -4.43 -11.25
CA ASN A 219 23.40 -5.06 -12.21
C ASN A 219 22.14 -5.72 -11.59
N LEU A 220 21.89 -5.52 -10.30
CA LEU A 220 20.64 -5.90 -9.68
C LEU A 220 19.61 -4.79 -9.88
N LEU A 221 18.64 -5.02 -10.77
CA LEU A 221 17.54 -4.11 -11.05
C LEU A 221 16.24 -4.68 -10.49
N ILE A 222 15.53 -3.87 -9.72
CA ILE A 222 14.36 -4.29 -8.96
C ILE A 222 13.12 -3.58 -9.52
N ILE A 223 12.05 -4.32 -9.78
CA ILE A 223 10.76 -3.75 -10.17
C ILE A 223 9.87 -3.69 -8.93
N THR A 224 9.29 -2.52 -8.65
CA THR A 224 8.44 -2.27 -7.47
C THR A 224 9.11 -2.56 -6.12
N GLY A 225 10.42 -2.29 -6.03
CA GLY A 225 11.18 -2.48 -4.81
C GLY A 225 10.82 -1.49 -3.69
N PRO A 226 11.31 -1.75 -2.47
CA PRO A 226 11.16 -0.81 -1.34
C PRO A 226 11.69 0.58 -1.72
N GLY A 227 10.99 1.63 -1.30
CA GLY A 227 11.30 3.01 -1.67
C GLY A 227 10.68 3.47 -3.00
N SER A 228 9.94 2.61 -3.72
CA SER A 228 9.11 3.00 -4.86
C SER A 228 7.64 3.19 -4.46
N PRO A 229 6.77 3.77 -5.31
CA PRO A 229 5.33 3.90 -5.02
C PRO A 229 4.64 2.58 -4.72
N SER A 230 5.09 1.49 -5.33
CA SER A 230 4.64 0.11 -5.09
C SER A 230 3.13 0.04 -4.77
N VAL A 231 2.77 -0.49 -3.62
CA VAL A 231 1.38 -0.73 -3.18
C VAL A 231 0.54 0.52 -2.94
N LYS A 232 1.13 1.71 -2.95
CA LYS A 232 0.39 2.98 -2.78
C LYS A 232 -0.17 3.53 -4.09
N ALA A 233 0.30 3.01 -5.21
CA ALA A 233 -0.20 3.32 -6.54
C ALA A 233 -0.82 2.08 -7.20
N ASN A 234 -1.41 2.25 -8.36
CA ASN A 234 -1.76 1.15 -9.24
C ASN A 234 -0.47 0.40 -9.59
N MET A 235 -0.36 -0.85 -9.13
CA MET A 235 0.84 -1.66 -9.30
C MET A 235 1.24 -1.82 -10.76
N ILE A 236 0.26 -2.03 -11.65
CA ILE A 236 0.54 -2.19 -13.10
C ILE A 236 1.13 -0.91 -13.67
N ALA A 237 0.57 0.27 -13.33
CA ALA A 237 1.11 1.55 -13.79
C ALA A 237 2.54 1.81 -13.27
N ALA A 238 2.81 1.42 -12.01
CA ALA A 238 4.16 1.52 -11.44
C ALA A 238 5.14 0.53 -12.10
N ILE A 239 4.72 -0.73 -12.33
CA ILE A 239 5.54 -1.74 -13.02
C ILE A 239 5.92 -1.27 -14.42
N GLU A 240 4.97 -0.77 -15.19
CA GLU A 240 5.22 -0.28 -16.55
C GLU A 240 6.22 0.89 -16.55
N GLN A 241 6.07 1.84 -15.64
CA GLN A 241 7.01 2.95 -15.49
C GLN A 241 8.42 2.46 -15.13
N HIS A 242 8.54 1.49 -14.21
CA HIS A 242 9.83 0.92 -13.82
C HIS A 242 10.48 0.17 -15.00
N VAL A 243 9.71 -0.63 -15.73
CA VAL A 243 10.20 -1.39 -16.89
C VAL A 243 10.67 -0.45 -18.00
N ASP A 244 9.93 0.60 -18.31
CA ASP A 244 10.32 1.60 -19.30
C ASP A 244 11.62 2.31 -18.88
N TRP A 245 11.71 2.76 -17.64
CA TRP A 245 12.92 3.41 -17.12
C TRP A 245 14.14 2.48 -17.12
N ILE A 246 13.98 1.22 -16.72
CA ILE A 246 15.05 0.20 -16.73
C ILE A 246 15.47 -0.12 -18.16
N ARG A 247 14.52 -0.26 -19.09
CA ARG A 247 14.83 -0.46 -20.52
C ARG A 247 15.69 0.68 -21.07
N ASP A 248 15.33 1.92 -20.75
CA ASP A 248 16.05 3.09 -21.25
C ASP A 248 17.43 3.22 -20.58
N LEU A 249 17.54 2.88 -19.27
CA LEU A 249 18.83 2.74 -18.60
C LEU A 249 19.73 1.69 -19.27
N MET A 250 19.19 0.50 -19.57
CA MET A 250 19.95 -0.55 -20.25
C MET A 250 20.43 -0.10 -21.63
N ALA A 251 19.60 0.59 -22.41
CA ALA A 251 20.00 1.16 -23.69
C ALA A 251 21.11 2.22 -23.53
N TYR A 252 21.03 3.08 -22.53
CA TYR A 252 22.05 4.07 -22.21
C TYR A 252 23.39 3.42 -21.82
N VAL A 253 23.34 2.40 -20.97
CA VAL A 253 24.51 1.61 -20.55
C VAL A 253 25.20 0.96 -21.74
N GLN A 254 24.42 0.32 -22.60
CA GLN A 254 24.93 -0.33 -23.82
C GLN A 254 25.56 0.68 -24.80
N ALA A 255 24.90 1.81 -25.04
CA ALA A 255 25.41 2.85 -25.92
C ALA A 255 26.71 3.50 -25.39
N GLY A 256 26.87 3.61 -24.08
CA GLY A 256 28.08 4.12 -23.43
C GLY A 256 29.22 3.10 -23.32
N GLY A 257 28.99 1.85 -23.72
CA GLY A 257 29.97 0.75 -23.58
C GLY A 257 30.24 0.38 -22.11
N TYR A 258 29.27 0.65 -21.21
CA TYR A 258 29.34 0.24 -19.82
C TYR A 258 28.90 -1.21 -19.67
N GLN A 259 29.41 -1.89 -18.65
CA GLN A 259 29.05 -3.27 -18.33
C GLN A 259 28.49 -3.44 -16.91
N GLN A 260 28.63 -2.41 -16.11
CA GLN A 260 28.17 -2.43 -14.73
C GLN A 260 27.39 -1.17 -14.41
N VAL A 261 26.27 -1.38 -13.73
CA VAL A 261 25.41 -0.35 -13.15
C VAL A 261 25.30 -0.65 -11.66
N ASP A 262 25.58 0.33 -10.82
CA ASP A 262 25.39 0.23 -9.37
C ASP A 262 24.79 1.53 -8.84
N ALA A 263 24.12 1.51 -7.70
CA ALA A 263 23.71 2.73 -7.04
C ALA A 263 24.90 3.38 -6.33
N ASP A 264 24.98 4.70 -6.39
CA ASP A 264 25.85 5.47 -5.51
C ASP A 264 25.32 5.40 -4.07
N THR A 265 26.21 5.11 -3.11
CA THR A 265 25.84 4.93 -1.70
C THR A 265 25.21 6.19 -1.11
N GLU A 266 25.73 7.37 -1.44
CA GLU A 266 25.19 8.63 -0.94
C GLU A 266 23.82 8.93 -1.55
N ALA A 267 23.60 8.60 -2.83
CA ALA A 267 22.32 8.72 -3.50
C ALA A 267 21.27 7.77 -2.89
N GLU A 268 21.67 6.52 -2.59
CA GLU A 268 20.81 5.56 -1.87
C GLU A 268 20.43 6.09 -0.50
N GLU A 269 21.38 6.60 0.28
CA GLU A 269 21.14 7.17 1.61
C GLU A 269 20.18 8.36 1.58
N LYS A 270 20.40 9.29 0.66
CA LYS A 270 19.53 10.45 0.46
C LYS A 270 18.11 10.04 0.05
N TRP A 271 17.99 9.01 -0.79
CA TRP A 271 16.69 8.49 -1.19
C TRP A 271 15.94 7.83 -0.04
N VAL A 272 16.60 6.99 0.75
CA VAL A 272 16.00 6.38 1.95
C VAL A 272 15.55 7.46 2.93
N ALA A 273 16.39 8.48 3.18
CA ALA A 273 16.03 9.60 4.04
C ALA A 273 14.81 10.37 3.51
N HIS A 274 14.76 10.62 2.19
CA HIS A 274 13.64 11.29 1.54
C HIS A 274 12.33 10.48 1.67
N VAL A 275 12.38 9.17 1.45
CA VAL A 275 11.20 8.28 1.61
C VAL A 275 10.65 8.36 3.04
N ASN A 276 11.53 8.31 4.05
CA ASN A 276 11.15 8.42 5.45
C ASN A 276 10.57 9.81 5.77
N GLN A 277 11.21 10.88 5.33
CA GLN A 277 10.72 12.25 5.53
C GLN A 277 9.32 12.45 4.94
N VAL A 278 9.06 11.92 3.74
CA VAL A 278 7.75 11.95 3.12
C VAL A 278 6.72 11.15 3.93
N ALA A 279 7.09 9.97 4.42
CA ALA A 279 6.21 9.16 5.26
C ALA A 279 5.86 9.87 6.58
N ASP A 280 6.85 10.49 7.23
CA ASP A 280 6.70 11.20 8.51
C ASP A 280 5.79 12.44 8.40
N SER A 281 5.63 13.00 7.20
CA SER A 281 4.67 14.08 6.93
C SER A 281 3.21 13.59 6.84
N THR A 282 2.97 12.30 7.03
CA THR A 282 1.67 11.65 6.91
C THR A 282 1.30 10.88 8.18
N LEU A 283 0.08 10.36 8.23
CA LEU A 283 -0.38 9.50 9.34
C LEU A 283 0.03 8.02 9.20
N TYR A 284 0.68 7.61 8.11
CA TYR A 284 1.07 6.21 7.90
C TYR A 284 1.95 5.62 9.01
N PRO A 285 2.93 6.33 9.60
CA PRO A 285 3.75 5.81 10.68
C PRO A 285 2.99 5.46 11.96
N LEU A 286 1.78 6.02 12.15
CA LEU A 286 0.95 5.76 13.34
C LEU A 286 0.32 4.35 13.32
N ALA A 287 0.28 3.68 12.18
CA ALA A 287 -0.33 2.36 12.06
C ALA A 287 0.69 1.22 12.20
N ASN A 288 0.34 0.18 12.94
CA ASN A 288 1.04 -1.10 12.90
C ASN A 288 0.65 -1.85 11.61
N SER A 289 1.25 -1.47 10.48
CA SER A 289 0.93 -2.03 9.18
C SER A 289 2.11 -2.79 8.57
N TRP A 290 1.82 -3.66 7.61
CA TRP A 290 2.86 -4.33 6.81
C TRP A 290 3.68 -3.34 5.94
N TYR A 291 3.25 -2.10 5.76
CA TYR A 291 4.05 -1.03 5.15
C TYR A 291 5.32 -0.72 5.94
N LEU A 292 5.29 -1.00 7.25
CA LEU A 292 6.42 -0.86 8.18
C LEU A 292 7.05 -2.23 8.54
N GLY A 293 6.63 -3.34 7.93
CA GLY A 293 7.05 -4.67 8.36
C GLY A 293 6.47 -5.13 9.71
N ALA A 294 5.51 -4.39 10.28
CA ALA A 294 5.01 -4.64 11.64
C ALA A 294 4.15 -5.91 11.79
N ASN A 295 3.82 -6.58 10.70
CA ASN A 295 3.09 -7.84 10.68
C ASN A 295 4.01 -9.08 10.83
N ILE A 296 5.31 -8.92 10.69
CA ILE A 296 6.30 -10.00 10.80
C ILE A 296 7.10 -9.83 12.10
N PRO A 297 7.05 -10.79 13.04
CA PRO A 297 7.85 -10.74 14.26
C PRO A 297 9.35 -10.63 13.99
N GLY A 298 10.02 -9.69 14.66
CA GLY A 298 11.48 -9.49 14.51
C GLY A 298 11.91 -8.70 13.28
N LYS A 299 11.02 -8.40 12.35
CA LYS A 299 11.35 -7.57 11.17
C LYS A 299 11.57 -6.11 11.59
N PRO A 300 12.62 -5.43 11.07
CA PRO A 300 12.83 -4.02 11.32
C PRO A 300 11.62 -3.17 10.91
N ARG A 301 11.26 -2.21 11.76
CA ARG A 301 10.15 -1.29 11.49
C ARG A 301 10.66 -0.12 10.65
N VAL A 302 10.60 -0.27 9.34
CA VAL A 302 10.98 0.74 8.36
C VAL A 302 9.83 0.96 7.39
N PHE A 303 9.48 2.21 7.11
CA PHE A 303 8.45 2.52 6.14
C PHE A 303 8.97 2.26 4.72
N MET A 304 8.35 1.33 4.01
CA MET A 304 8.88 0.81 2.75
C MET A 304 8.31 1.43 1.48
N PRO A 305 7.01 1.81 1.39
CA PRO A 305 6.47 2.42 0.17
C PRO A 305 6.82 3.89 0.03
N TYR A 306 7.01 4.40 -1.19
CA TYR A 306 7.00 5.85 -1.45
C TYR A 306 5.57 6.38 -1.51
N VAL A 307 5.24 7.42 -0.72
CA VAL A 307 3.85 7.88 -0.54
C VAL A 307 3.56 9.29 -1.04
N ALA A 308 4.54 9.97 -1.65
CA ALA A 308 4.28 11.28 -2.23
C ALA A 308 3.44 11.23 -3.53
N GLY A 309 3.30 10.05 -4.15
CA GLY A 309 2.53 9.83 -5.36
C GLY A 309 3.36 9.32 -6.53
N LEU A 310 2.71 8.59 -7.44
CA LEU A 310 3.33 8.05 -8.65
C LEU A 310 3.78 9.17 -9.60
N ASP A 311 2.99 10.23 -9.73
CA ASP A 311 3.28 11.41 -10.52
C ASP A 311 4.60 12.09 -10.12
N LYS A 312 4.78 12.31 -8.83
CA LYS A 312 6.02 12.91 -8.28
C LYS A 312 7.21 11.97 -8.41
N TYR A 313 7.01 10.70 -8.10
CA TYR A 313 8.04 9.68 -8.26
C TYR A 313 8.54 9.60 -9.70
N ARG A 314 7.60 9.55 -10.65
CA ARG A 314 7.91 9.54 -12.08
C ARG A 314 8.73 10.77 -12.48
N ALA A 315 8.33 11.97 -12.05
CA ALA A 315 9.09 13.19 -12.33
C ALA A 315 10.53 13.13 -11.79
N ILE A 316 10.75 12.53 -10.62
CA ILE A 316 12.10 12.31 -10.07
C ILE A 316 12.88 11.31 -10.94
N CYS A 317 12.28 10.20 -11.33
CA CYS A 317 12.93 9.22 -12.20
C CYS A 317 13.29 9.79 -13.57
N ASP A 318 12.39 10.59 -14.16
CA ASP A 318 12.61 11.26 -15.44
C ASP A 318 13.76 12.29 -15.35
N ASP A 319 13.82 13.05 -14.24
CA ASP A 319 14.91 13.99 -13.99
C ASP A 319 16.26 13.28 -13.77
N VAL A 320 16.28 12.16 -13.07
CA VAL A 320 17.48 11.33 -12.92
C VAL A 320 17.97 10.83 -14.27
N ALA A 321 17.10 10.32 -15.12
CA ALA A 321 17.43 9.84 -16.46
C ALA A 321 17.94 11.00 -17.36
N ALA A 322 17.28 12.15 -17.35
CA ALA A 322 17.69 13.33 -18.13
C ALA A 322 19.07 13.89 -17.72
N ASN A 323 19.50 13.62 -16.50
CA ASN A 323 20.82 14.01 -15.96
C ASN A 323 21.81 12.83 -15.94
N ALA A 324 21.86 12.09 -17.04
CA ALA A 324 22.81 10.97 -17.26
C ALA A 324 22.73 9.90 -16.16
N TYR A 325 21.51 9.61 -15.67
CA TYR A 325 21.25 8.66 -14.58
C TYR A 325 22.04 8.99 -13.31
N ARG A 326 22.08 10.27 -12.91
CA ARG A 326 22.78 10.71 -11.71
C ARG A 326 22.39 9.88 -10.49
N GLY A 327 23.37 9.59 -9.62
CA GLY A 327 23.21 8.69 -8.49
C GLY A 327 23.39 7.22 -8.84
N LEU A 328 23.74 6.92 -10.11
CA LEU A 328 24.25 5.62 -10.50
C LEU A 328 25.74 5.72 -10.86
N THR A 329 26.48 4.69 -10.48
CA THR A 329 27.86 4.47 -10.89
C THR A 329 27.88 3.50 -12.08
N LEU A 330 28.49 3.94 -13.19
CA LEU A 330 28.59 3.15 -14.41
C LEU A 330 30.06 2.81 -14.67
N ALA A 331 30.39 1.53 -14.81
CA ALA A 331 31.75 1.08 -15.05
C ALA A 331 31.88 0.33 -16.37
N LYS A 332 33.01 0.57 -17.08
CA LYS A 332 33.45 -0.25 -18.22
C LYS A 332 34.23 -1.43 -17.69
N SER A 333 34.33 -2.52 -18.49
CA SER A 333 35.27 -3.60 -18.15
C SER A 333 36.65 -3.03 -17.83
N ALA A 334 37.26 -3.53 -16.78
CA ALA A 334 38.70 -3.36 -16.64
C ALA A 334 39.36 -4.01 -17.85
N SER A 335 40.03 -3.19 -18.66
CA SER A 335 40.82 -3.63 -19.81
C SER A 335 42.00 -4.48 -19.37
#